data_3b7f603ec9ee5ca2af68050868c86da5
#
_entry.id   3b7f603ec9ee5ca2af68050868c86da5
#
_cell.length_a   1.000
_cell.length_b   1.000
_cell.length_c   1.000
_cell.angle_alpha   90.00
_cell.angle_beta   90.00
_cell.angle_gamma   90.00
#
_symmetry.space_group_name_H-M   'P 1'
#
loop_
_entity.id
_entity.type
_entity.pdbx_description
1 polymer ?
#
loop_
_entity_poly.entity_id
_entity_poly.type
_entity_poly.pdbx_seq_one_letter_code
_entity_poly.pdbx_strand_id
1 'polypeptide(L)'
;MIGDFEQQRVKLSTGVELDVVDMGPRDAPALIFLHGFPESHRTWRYQLPHFSKRFRCIAPDQRGYRGSSKPQDAASYTPDKLIADIFALADALGIEEFTIIGHDWGGAIAWGVALGGQPNGLHPAWSGRVSRAVIANAPHPAIFQRLLLTNEQQRAASQYISIFRDPASDAIIDEHGIAGILAHAFAGRVPSGGIQPPDEIARLLKDWEDRDACHAMINWYRGSPAVVPAMDAPYAEPPAMPFPKLTIPTLVIWALDDVALPPCNLDGIADLVPNVRIKHVPDCGHFVPWEAPDAVNAAMDDFLETD
;
A
#
# COMPACT_ATOMS: atom_id res chain seq x y z
N MET A 1 17.83 17.53 -2.32
CA MET A 1 16.38 17.69 -2.08
C MET A 1 15.62 17.31 -3.35
N ILE A 2 14.62 16.45 -3.22
CA ILE A 2 13.72 16.12 -4.32
C ILE A 2 12.58 17.16 -4.31
N GLY A 3 12.39 17.85 -5.45
CA GLY A 3 11.36 18.88 -5.59
C GLY A 3 9.95 18.33 -5.46
N ASP A 4 8.96 19.22 -5.57
CA ASP A 4 7.55 18.84 -5.67
C ASP A 4 7.27 18.20 -7.03
N PHE A 5 6.37 17.23 -7.04
CA PHE A 5 5.85 16.64 -8.28
C PHE A 5 4.59 17.41 -8.69
N GLU A 6 4.48 17.72 -9.98
CA GLU A 6 3.25 18.25 -10.54
C GLU A 6 2.17 17.17 -10.49
N GLN A 7 0.98 17.55 -9.99
CA GLN A 7 -0.17 16.67 -9.91
C GLN A 7 -1.31 17.20 -10.77
N GLN A 8 -2.05 16.31 -11.38
CA GLN A 8 -3.32 16.61 -12.05
C GLN A 8 -4.47 15.98 -11.26
N ARG A 9 -5.62 16.66 -11.26
CA ARG A 9 -6.86 16.12 -10.71
C ARG A 9 -7.53 15.22 -11.72
N VAL A 10 -7.77 13.95 -11.35
CA VAL A 10 -8.40 12.96 -12.22
C VAL A 10 -9.73 12.51 -11.61
N LYS A 11 -10.81 12.70 -12.36
CA LYS A 11 -12.16 12.24 -11.98
C LYS A 11 -12.36 10.80 -12.42
N LEU A 12 -12.75 9.94 -11.49
CA LEU A 12 -12.96 8.52 -11.70
C LEU A 12 -14.42 8.17 -11.91
N SER A 13 -14.70 7.11 -12.65
CA SER A 13 -16.05 6.55 -12.82
C SER A 13 -16.64 6.00 -11.52
N THR A 14 -15.81 5.74 -10.50
CA THR A 14 -16.20 5.36 -9.13
C THR A 14 -16.81 6.52 -8.33
N GLY A 15 -16.81 7.73 -8.87
CA GLY A 15 -17.38 8.93 -8.24
C GLY A 15 -16.42 9.70 -7.33
N VAL A 16 -15.14 9.31 -7.27
CA VAL A 16 -14.10 10.05 -6.54
C VAL A 16 -13.17 10.78 -7.51
N GLU A 17 -12.45 11.74 -6.99
CA GLU A 17 -11.38 12.45 -7.71
C GLU A 17 -10.06 12.23 -6.96
N LEU A 18 -8.99 11.94 -7.71
CA LEU A 18 -7.65 11.74 -7.15
C LEU A 18 -6.69 12.81 -7.67
N ASP A 19 -5.78 13.26 -6.81
CA ASP A 19 -4.60 14.00 -7.21
C ASP A 19 -3.53 13.02 -7.65
N VAL A 20 -3.01 13.15 -8.87
CA VAL A 20 -2.18 12.13 -9.52
C VAL A 20 -0.92 12.74 -10.11
N VAL A 21 0.23 12.18 -9.75
CA VAL A 21 1.48 12.40 -10.48
C VAL A 21 1.46 11.51 -11.72
N ASP A 22 1.73 12.07 -12.90
CA ASP A 22 1.80 11.36 -14.17
C ASP A 22 3.07 11.82 -14.92
N MET A 23 4.12 11.03 -14.82
CA MET A 23 5.47 11.36 -15.31
C MET A 23 5.97 10.34 -16.34
N GLY A 24 6.82 10.82 -17.23
CA GLY A 24 7.47 9.99 -18.25
C GLY A 24 6.74 9.97 -19.60
N PRO A 25 7.27 9.20 -20.59
CA PRO A 25 6.68 9.15 -21.91
C PRO A 25 5.28 8.54 -21.89
N ARG A 26 4.33 9.19 -22.55
CA ARG A 26 2.91 8.77 -22.53
C ARG A 26 2.61 7.43 -23.22
N ASP A 27 3.45 7.05 -24.14
CA ASP A 27 3.40 5.82 -24.94
C ASP A 27 4.27 4.69 -24.39
N ALA A 28 5.01 4.94 -23.30
CA ALA A 28 5.80 3.91 -22.62
C ALA A 28 4.91 2.99 -21.76
N PRO A 29 5.37 1.76 -21.45
CA PRO A 29 4.68 0.88 -20.50
C PRO A 29 4.38 1.58 -19.17
N ALA A 30 3.17 1.37 -18.65
CA ALA A 30 2.70 2.08 -17.46
C ALA A 30 3.06 1.34 -16.16
N LEU A 31 3.53 2.10 -15.18
CA LEU A 31 3.74 1.69 -13.80
C LEU A 31 2.82 2.50 -12.89
N ILE A 32 1.94 1.84 -12.12
CA ILE A 32 1.07 2.51 -11.15
C ILE A 32 1.58 2.24 -9.74
N PHE A 33 1.91 3.30 -9.00
CA PHE A 33 2.53 3.27 -7.69
C PHE A 33 1.53 3.65 -6.60
N LEU A 34 1.25 2.73 -5.68
CA LEU A 34 0.33 2.92 -4.57
C LEU A 34 1.10 3.08 -3.25
N HIS A 35 0.93 4.22 -2.60
CA HIS A 35 1.54 4.50 -1.30
C HIS A 35 0.76 3.84 -0.15
N GLY A 36 1.36 3.81 1.04
CA GLY A 36 0.73 3.32 2.26
C GLY A 36 0.33 4.43 3.24
N PHE A 37 -0.06 3.97 4.43
CA PHE A 37 -0.40 4.81 5.57
C PHE A 37 0.87 5.19 6.38
N PRO A 38 0.99 6.39 6.87
CA PRO A 38 0.13 7.57 6.66
C PRO A 38 0.75 8.57 5.67
N GLU A 39 1.26 8.09 4.55
CA GLU A 39 2.05 8.84 3.58
C GLU A 39 1.21 9.32 2.37
N SER A 40 1.88 9.55 1.25
CA SER A 40 1.32 10.05 -0.01
C SER A 40 2.13 9.50 -1.20
N HIS A 41 1.85 9.96 -2.43
CA HIS A 41 2.71 9.67 -3.58
C HIS A 41 4.22 9.87 -3.31
N ARG A 42 4.58 10.68 -2.31
CA ARG A 42 5.97 10.94 -1.91
C ARG A 42 6.68 9.74 -1.28
N THR A 43 5.96 8.68 -0.91
CA THR A 43 6.56 7.38 -0.62
C THR A 43 7.53 6.98 -1.74
N TRP A 44 7.15 7.27 -2.99
CA TRP A 44 7.85 6.89 -4.22
C TRP A 44 8.77 7.97 -4.80
N ARG A 45 9.14 8.99 -4.01
CA ARG A 45 9.92 10.16 -4.45
C ARG A 45 11.27 9.83 -5.09
N TYR A 46 11.87 8.69 -4.77
CA TYR A 46 13.11 8.22 -5.37
C TYR A 46 12.87 7.32 -6.60
N GLN A 47 11.77 6.58 -6.64
CA GLN A 47 11.40 5.68 -7.72
C GLN A 47 10.85 6.46 -8.93
N LEU A 48 9.96 7.43 -8.68
CA LEU A 48 9.32 8.19 -9.75
C LEU A 48 10.33 8.85 -10.71
N PRO A 49 11.35 9.62 -10.26
CA PRO A 49 12.34 10.21 -11.16
C PRO A 49 13.25 9.17 -11.82
N HIS A 50 13.45 8.02 -11.18
CA HIS A 50 14.30 6.95 -11.71
C HIS A 50 13.61 6.25 -12.89
N PHE A 51 12.37 5.81 -12.68
CA PHE A 51 11.63 5.01 -13.67
C PHE A 51 10.96 5.84 -14.75
N SER A 52 10.61 7.12 -14.50
CA SER A 52 9.99 7.99 -15.50
C SER A 52 10.86 8.30 -16.72
N LYS A 53 12.11 7.94 -16.70
CA LYS A 53 13.01 8.02 -17.85
C LYS A 53 12.67 6.98 -18.95
N ARG A 54 12.01 5.88 -18.57
CA ARG A 54 11.75 4.72 -19.43
C ARG A 54 10.26 4.29 -19.43
N PHE A 55 9.53 4.61 -18.38
CA PHE A 55 8.17 4.18 -18.15
C PHE A 55 7.24 5.38 -17.92
N ARG A 56 5.96 5.20 -18.18
CA ARG A 56 4.94 6.14 -17.70
C ARG A 56 4.61 5.81 -16.25
N CYS A 57 5.01 6.67 -15.33
CA CYS A 57 4.86 6.50 -13.89
C CYS A 57 3.64 7.26 -13.38
N ILE A 58 2.66 6.55 -12.83
CA ILE A 58 1.43 7.08 -12.28
C ILE A 58 1.45 6.87 -10.76
N ALA A 59 1.36 7.93 -9.98
CA ALA A 59 1.31 7.83 -8.53
C ALA A 59 0.17 8.70 -7.98
N PRO A 60 -1.00 8.12 -7.70
CA PRO A 60 -2.09 8.82 -7.07
C PRO A 60 -1.82 9.07 -5.58
N ASP A 61 -2.26 10.20 -5.05
CA ASP A 61 -2.69 10.26 -3.67
C ASP A 61 -4.02 9.53 -3.59
N GLN A 62 -4.04 8.37 -2.92
CA GLN A 62 -5.20 7.49 -2.94
C GLN A 62 -6.40 8.12 -2.23
N ARG A 63 -7.60 7.56 -2.40
CA ARG A 63 -8.82 7.98 -1.71
C ARG A 63 -8.57 8.18 -0.21
N GLY A 64 -8.93 9.35 0.33
CA GLY A 64 -8.73 9.70 1.72
C GLY A 64 -7.47 10.49 2.02
N TYR A 65 -6.54 10.59 1.07
CA TYR A 65 -5.25 11.23 1.29
C TYR A 65 -5.15 12.60 0.61
N ARG A 66 -4.50 13.55 1.28
CA ARG A 66 -4.18 14.90 0.77
C ARG A 66 -5.37 15.59 0.12
N GLY A 67 -5.21 16.01 -1.16
CA GLY A 67 -6.27 16.67 -1.93
C GLY A 67 -7.31 15.73 -2.52
N SER A 68 -7.07 14.42 -2.57
CA SER A 68 -8.02 13.43 -3.12
C SER A 68 -9.33 13.37 -2.33
N SER A 69 -10.40 12.86 -2.94
CA SER A 69 -11.72 12.72 -2.32
C SER A 69 -11.64 11.97 -0.98
N LYS A 70 -12.36 12.48 0.03
CA LYS A 70 -12.36 11.98 1.42
C LYS A 70 -13.79 11.65 1.90
N PRO A 71 -14.44 10.58 1.39
CA PRO A 71 -15.72 10.13 1.95
C PRO A 71 -15.57 9.90 3.46
N GLN A 72 -16.56 10.31 4.25
CA GLN A 72 -16.45 10.25 5.71
C GLN A 72 -16.84 8.89 6.29
N ASP A 73 -17.53 8.05 5.53
CA ASP A 73 -17.98 6.73 5.99
C ASP A 73 -16.92 5.66 5.73
N ALA A 74 -16.71 4.75 6.70
CA ALA A 74 -15.75 3.64 6.58
C ALA A 74 -16.10 2.66 5.45
N ALA A 75 -17.38 2.52 5.10
CA ALA A 75 -17.83 1.64 4.02
C ALA A 75 -17.36 2.12 2.64
N SER A 76 -16.93 3.38 2.51
CA SER A 76 -16.29 3.91 1.30
C SER A 76 -14.84 3.45 1.11
N TYR A 77 -14.25 2.78 2.11
CA TYR A 77 -12.84 2.35 2.10
C TYR A 77 -12.68 0.82 2.13
N THR A 78 -13.69 0.09 1.69
CA THR A 78 -13.59 -1.37 1.53
C THR A 78 -12.65 -1.72 0.36
N PRO A 79 -11.92 -2.85 0.43
CA PRO A 79 -10.92 -3.22 -0.59
C PRO A 79 -11.45 -3.25 -2.02
N ASP A 80 -12.69 -3.69 -2.23
CA ASP A 80 -13.33 -3.72 -3.55
C ASP A 80 -13.45 -2.32 -4.17
N LYS A 81 -13.79 -1.30 -3.37
CA LYS A 81 -13.88 0.09 -3.83
C LYS A 81 -12.52 0.71 -4.11
N LEU A 82 -11.54 0.42 -3.24
CA LEU A 82 -10.17 0.91 -3.43
C LEU A 82 -9.51 0.27 -4.65
N ILE A 83 -9.75 -1.03 -4.90
CA ILE A 83 -9.29 -1.74 -6.10
C ILE A 83 -9.97 -1.15 -7.35
N ALA A 84 -11.28 -0.91 -7.30
CA ALA A 84 -12.02 -0.33 -8.42
C ALA A 84 -11.51 1.07 -8.80
N ASP A 85 -11.05 1.87 -7.84
CA ASP A 85 -10.45 3.18 -8.12
C ASP A 85 -9.20 3.06 -9.01
N ILE A 86 -8.39 2.02 -8.83
CA ILE A 86 -7.16 1.85 -9.61
C ILE A 86 -7.46 1.51 -11.07
N PHE A 87 -8.43 0.64 -11.32
CA PHE A 87 -8.86 0.35 -12.69
C PHE A 87 -9.56 1.56 -13.33
N ALA A 88 -10.39 2.28 -12.57
CA ALA A 88 -11.02 3.51 -13.04
C ALA A 88 -10.00 4.63 -13.33
N LEU A 89 -8.89 4.69 -12.56
CA LEU A 89 -7.78 5.58 -12.82
C LEU A 89 -7.07 5.21 -14.13
N ALA A 90 -6.78 3.93 -14.32
CA ALA A 90 -6.18 3.44 -15.55
C ALA A 90 -7.07 3.76 -16.78
N ASP A 91 -8.40 3.57 -16.67
CA ASP A 91 -9.37 3.91 -17.71
C ASP A 91 -9.37 5.42 -18.02
N ALA A 92 -9.42 6.26 -16.98
CA ALA A 92 -9.42 7.72 -17.13
C ALA A 92 -8.15 8.27 -17.79
N LEU A 93 -7.03 7.55 -17.63
CA LEU A 93 -5.72 7.90 -18.21
C LEU A 93 -5.42 7.18 -19.55
N GLY A 94 -6.36 6.36 -20.06
CA GLY A 94 -6.21 5.60 -21.29
C GLY A 94 -5.14 4.52 -21.22
N ILE A 95 -4.96 3.89 -20.04
CA ILE A 95 -3.97 2.84 -19.79
C ILE A 95 -4.69 1.49 -19.87
N GLU A 96 -4.39 0.69 -20.88
CA GLU A 96 -5.01 -0.63 -21.09
C GLU A 96 -4.34 -1.72 -20.23
N GLU A 97 -3.01 -1.70 -20.15
CA GLU A 97 -2.21 -2.66 -19.38
C GLU A 97 -1.18 -1.91 -18.52
N PHE A 98 -0.91 -2.42 -17.33
CA PHE A 98 0.06 -1.80 -16.42
C PHE A 98 0.71 -2.82 -15.47
N THR A 99 1.87 -2.44 -14.94
CA THR A 99 2.47 -3.06 -13.76
C THR A 99 1.97 -2.33 -12.52
N ILE A 100 1.45 -3.10 -11.55
CA ILE A 100 1.04 -2.53 -10.26
C ILE A 100 2.16 -2.60 -9.24
N ILE A 101 2.40 -1.51 -8.52
CA ILE A 101 3.44 -1.38 -7.51
C ILE A 101 2.78 -0.82 -6.24
N GLY A 102 3.03 -1.43 -5.09
CA GLY A 102 2.41 -0.97 -3.86
C GLY A 102 3.26 -1.21 -2.61
N HIS A 103 3.12 -0.31 -1.63
CA HIS A 103 3.75 -0.39 -0.33
C HIS A 103 2.69 -0.29 0.77
N ASP A 104 2.82 -1.06 1.85
CA ASP A 104 1.91 -1.06 3.01
C ASP A 104 0.44 -1.23 2.57
N TRP A 105 -0.47 -0.30 2.90
CA TRP A 105 -1.86 -0.34 2.42
C TRP A 105 -1.95 -0.31 0.90
N GLY A 106 -1.09 0.47 0.22
CA GLY A 106 -1.02 0.44 -1.24
C GLY A 106 -0.60 -0.92 -1.77
N GLY A 107 0.26 -1.65 -1.05
CA GLY A 107 0.62 -3.03 -1.35
C GLY A 107 -0.53 -4.02 -1.10
N ALA A 108 -1.29 -3.82 -0.02
CA ALA A 108 -2.49 -4.63 0.25
C ALA A 108 -3.53 -4.50 -0.88
N ILE A 109 -3.73 -3.28 -1.39
CA ILE A 109 -4.60 -3.04 -2.55
C ILE A 109 -3.97 -3.59 -3.84
N ALA A 110 -2.66 -3.45 -4.02
CA ALA A 110 -1.95 -3.96 -5.19
C ALA A 110 -2.08 -5.49 -5.34
N TRP A 111 -2.10 -6.26 -4.25
CA TRP A 111 -2.44 -7.68 -4.28
C TRP A 111 -3.83 -7.92 -4.89
N GLY A 112 -4.84 -7.16 -4.45
CA GLY A 112 -6.20 -7.27 -4.98
C GLY A 112 -6.31 -6.85 -6.44
N VAL A 113 -5.62 -5.77 -6.84
CA VAL A 113 -5.53 -5.31 -8.22
C VAL A 113 -4.87 -6.39 -9.11
N ALA A 114 -3.76 -6.97 -8.65
CA ALA A 114 -3.08 -8.03 -9.39
C ALA A 114 -3.96 -9.30 -9.55
N LEU A 115 -4.60 -9.76 -8.48
CA LEU A 115 -5.52 -10.91 -8.50
C LEU A 115 -6.76 -10.67 -9.39
N GLY A 116 -7.28 -9.44 -9.39
CA GLY A 116 -8.40 -9.06 -10.25
C GLY A 116 -8.02 -8.91 -11.71
N GLY A 117 -6.85 -8.34 -11.98
CA GLY A 117 -6.41 -7.90 -13.30
C GLY A 117 -5.49 -8.87 -14.04
N GLN A 118 -5.01 -9.97 -13.44
CA GLN A 118 -4.23 -10.98 -14.15
C GLN A 118 -5.07 -11.68 -15.25
N PRO A 119 -4.45 -12.34 -16.23
CA PRO A 119 -5.20 -13.17 -17.18
C PRO A 119 -6.08 -14.21 -16.47
N ASN A 120 -7.35 -14.25 -16.80
CA ASN A 120 -8.38 -15.05 -16.10
C ASN A 120 -8.53 -14.70 -14.60
N GLY A 121 -8.26 -13.44 -14.24
CA GLY A 121 -8.37 -12.95 -12.86
C GLY A 121 -9.80 -12.94 -12.32
N LEU A 122 -9.93 -12.54 -11.05
CA LEU A 122 -11.21 -12.60 -10.33
C LEU A 122 -12.30 -11.70 -10.91
N HIS A 123 -11.95 -10.67 -11.68
CA HIS A 123 -12.91 -9.74 -12.24
C HIS A 123 -12.86 -9.75 -13.77
N PRO A 124 -13.91 -10.25 -14.47
CA PRO A 124 -13.87 -10.41 -15.93
C PRO A 124 -13.54 -9.14 -16.72
N ALA A 125 -14.05 -7.98 -16.28
CA ALA A 125 -13.81 -6.70 -16.96
C ALA A 125 -12.37 -6.17 -16.77
N TRP A 126 -11.61 -6.70 -15.82
CA TRP A 126 -10.22 -6.30 -15.55
C TRP A 126 -9.20 -7.33 -16.03
N SER A 127 -9.66 -8.51 -16.44
CA SER A 127 -8.81 -9.63 -16.84
C SER A 127 -7.81 -9.24 -17.92
N GLY A 128 -6.52 -9.53 -17.68
CA GLY A 128 -5.42 -9.24 -18.61
C GLY A 128 -4.88 -7.81 -18.54
N ARG A 129 -5.38 -6.98 -17.63
CA ARG A 129 -4.94 -5.58 -17.49
C ARG A 129 -3.69 -5.41 -16.64
N VAL A 130 -3.34 -6.40 -15.82
CA VAL A 130 -2.15 -6.37 -14.96
C VAL A 130 -1.17 -7.43 -15.41
N SER A 131 -0.01 -6.99 -15.89
CA SER A 131 1.02 -7.88 -16.43
C SER A 131 2.06 -8.30 -15.38
N ARG A 132 2.35 -7.45 -14.41
CA ARG A 132 3.34 -7.68 -13.35
C ARG A 132 2.90 -7.01 -12.05
N ALA A 133 3.42 -7.50 -10.92
CA ALA A 133 3.22 -6.87 -9.62
C ALA A 133 4.55 -6.68 -8.87
N VAL A 134 4.69 -5.54 -8.17
CA VAL A 134 5.79 -5.27 -7.23
C VAL A 134 5.19 -4.88 -5.89
N ILE A 135 5.49 -5.65 -4.86
CA ILE A 135 4.92 -5.45 -3.52
C ILE A 135 6.05 -5.21 -2.53
N ALA A 136 6.03 -4.06 -1.88
CA ALA A 136 7.00 -3.68 -0.87
C ALA A 136 6.35 -3.69 0.52
N ASN A 137 6.88 -4.49 1.45
CA ASN A 137 6.41 -4.61 2.84
C ASN A 137 4.87 -4.58 2.98
N ALA A 138 4.20 -5.46 2.24
CA ALA A 138 2.76 -5.68 2.36
C ALA A 138 2.46 -7.17 2.19
N PRO A 139 1.90 -7.84 3.20
CA PRO A 139 1.65 -9.26 3.17
C PRO A 139 0.53 -9.63 2.20
N HIS A 140 0.61 -10.83 1.63
CA HIS A 140 -0.52 -11.40 0.92
C HIS A 140 -1.72 -11.54 1.89
N PRO A 141 -2.94 -11.11 1.53
CA PRO A 141 -4.08 -11.06 2.46
C PRO A 141 -4.38 -12.39 3.17
N ALA A 142 -4.25 -13.52 2.47
CA ALA A 142 -4.45 -14.85 3.06
C ALA A 142 -3.38 -15.19 4.11
N ILE A 143 -2.12 -14.83 3.86
CA ILE A 143 -1.02 -15.07 4.81
C ILE A 143 -1.20 -14.18 6.04
N PHE A 144 -1.49 -12.90 5.83
CA PHE A 144 -1.70 -11.94 6.91
C PHE A 144 -2.82 -12.40 7.85
N GLN A 145 -4.01 -12.75 7.29
CA GLN A 145 -5.12 -13.22 8.10
C GLN A 145 -4.78 -14.52 8.84
N ARG A 146 -4.07 -15.46 8.21
CA ARG A 146 -3.59 -16.67 8.86
C ARG A 146 -2.68 -16.33 10.05
N LEU A 147 -1.71 -15.45 9.86
CA LEU A 147 -0.75 -15.10 10.91
C LEU A 147 -1.40 -14.34 12.07
N LEU A 148 -2.39 -13.50 11.82
CA LEU A 148 -3.18 -12.87 12.90
C LEU A 148 -3.85 -13.90 13.80
N LEU A 149 -4.24 -15.06 13.26
CA LEU A 149 -4.89 -16.12 13.99
C LEU A 149 -3.92 -17.13 14.62
N THR A 150 -2.73 -17.34 14.05
CA THR A 150 -1.83 -18.44 14.41
C THR A 150 -0.45 -18.02 14.93
N ASN A 151 -0.05 -16.77 14.73
CA ASN A 151 1.31 -16.30 15.05
C ASN A 151 1.30 -15.16 16.07
N GLU A 152 1.98 -15.36 17.19
CA GLU A 152 2.03 -14.39 18.30
C GLU A 152 2.68 -13.07 17.87
N GLN A 153 3.79 -13.14 17.15
CA GLN A 153 4.55 -11.95 16.75
C GLN A 153 3.72 -11.04 15.85
N GLN A 154 3.08 -11.60 14.80
CA GLN A 154 2.24 -10.80 13.91
C GLN A 154 0.99 -10.29 14.61
N ARG A 155 0.35 -11.11 15.46
CA ARG A 155 -0.83 -10.67 16.22
C ARG A 155 -0.47 -9.49 17.13
N ALA A 156 0.65 -9.56 17.85
CA ALA A 156 1.12 -8.48 18.71
C ALA A 156 1.46 -7.22 17.90
N ALA A 157 2.17 -7.37 16.79
CA ALA A 157 2.53 -6.27 15.90
C ALA A 157 1.30 -5.55 15.29
N SER A 158 0.14 -6.24 15.22
CA SER A 158 -1.08 -5.72 14.58
C SER A 158 -2.11 -5.15 15.57
N GLN A 159 -1.85 -5.12 16.89
CA GLN A 159 -2.84 -4.62 17.86
C GLN A 159 -3.21 -3.14 17.66
N TYR A 160 -2.33 -2.34 17.04
CA TYR A 160 -2.63 -0.95 16.68
C TYR A 160 -3.86 -0.82 15.78
N ILE A 161 -4.17 -1.84 14.97
CA ILE A 161 -5.36 -1.87 14.10
C ILE A 161 -6.65 -1.81 14.95
N SER A 162 -6.68 -2.51 16.09
CA SER A 162 -7.80 -2.47 17.00
C SER A 162 -8.00 -1.08 17.61
N ILE A 163 -6.89 -0.39 17.94
CA ILE A 163 -6.92 1.00 18.43
C ILE A 163 -7.48 1.94 17.36
N PHE A 164 -7.03 1.82 16.11
CA PHE A 164 -7.52 2.65 15.00
C PHE A 164 -9.00 2.42 14.69
N ARG A 165 -9.50 1.21 14.94
CA ARG A 165 -10.92 0.84 14.75
C ARG A 165 -11.82 1.28 15.88
N ASP A 166 -11.28 1.55 17.06
CA ASP A 166 -12.05 2.01 18.20
C ASP A 166 -12.62 3.41 17.90
N PRO A 167 -13.94 3.63 18.06
CA PRO A 167 -14.55 4.96 17.90
C PRO A 167 -13.92 6.03 18.80
N ALA A 168 -13.33 5.67 19.94
CA ALA A 168 -12.61 6.61 20.81
C ALA A 168 -11.39 7.25 20.12
N SER A 169 -10.85 6.63 19.06
CA SER A 169 -9.76 7.21 18.28
C SER A 169 -10.14 8.52 17.60
N ASP A 170 -11.42 8.75 17.31
CA ASP A 170 -11.89 9.98 16.67
C ASP A 170 -11.58 11.22 17.54
N ALA A 171 -11.80 11.14 18.86
CA ALA A 171 -11.48 12.23 19.75
C ALA A 171 -9.97 12.55 19.79
N ILE A 172 -9.11 11.52 19.69
CA ILE A 172 -7.65 11.71 19.63
C ILE A 172 -7.26 12.37 18.30
N ILE A 173 -7.89 11.96 17.21
CA ILE A 173 -7.63 12.54 15.88
C ILE A 173 -8.09 14.00 15.84
N ASP A 174 -9.26 14.31 16.37
CA ASP A 174 -9.79 15.68 16.41
C ASP A 174 -8.87 16.63 17.19
N GLU A 175 -8.34 16.18 18.31
CA GLU A 175 -7.47 16.99 19.17
C GLU A 175 -6.01 17.02 18.67
N HIS A 176 -5.45 15.87 18.29
CA HIS A 176 -4.01 15.70 18.05
C HIS A 176 -3.64 15.22 16.64
N GLY A 177 -4.60 14.95 15.75
CA GLY A 177 -4.39 14.45 14.39
C GLY A 177 -3.78 13.05 14.33
N ILE A 178 -3.25 12.71 13.16
CA ILE A 178 -2.57 11.41 12.94
C ILE A 178 -1.37 11.23 13.88
N ALA A 179 -0.60 12.28 14.15
CA ALA A 179 0.52 12.19 15.07
C ALA A 179 0.10 11.72 16.47
N GLY A 180 -1.04 12.21 16.97
CA GLY A 180 -1.57 11.79 18.28
C GLY A 180 -2.01 10.34 18.30
N ILE A 181 -2.76 9.88 17.30
CA ILE A 181 -3.19 8.48 17.25
C ILE A 181 -2.03 7.50 17.02
N LEU A 182 -1.01 7.90 16.26
CA LEU A 182 0.22 7.12 16.10
C LEU A 182 0.99 7.02 17.42
N ALA A 183 1.17 8.14 18.13
CA ALA A 183 1.83 8.15 19.43
C ALA A 183 1.09 7.26 20.45
N HIS A 184 -0.23 7.28 20.43
CA HIS A 184 -1.06 6.42 21.28
C HIS A 184 -0.93 4.93 20.90
N ALA A 185 -1.09 4.60 19.62
CA ALA A 185 -1.12 3.22 19.13
C ALA A 185 0.23 2.50 19.25
N PHE A 186 1.32 3.22 19.04
CA PHE A 186 2.68 2.67 19.08
C PHE A 186 3.44 2.98 20.39
N ALA A 187 2.78 3.56 21.39
CA ALA A 187 3.39 3.94 22.68
C ALA A 187 4.70 4.74 22.51
N GLY A 188 4.72 5.65 21.54
CA GLY A 188 5.88 6.47 21.20
C GLY A 188 6.98 5.77 20.40
N ARG A 189 6.80 4.50 20.01
CA ARG A 189 7.70 3.81 19.06
C ARG A 189 7.33 4.19 17.64
N VAL A 190 8.34 4.52 16.82
CA VAL A 190 8.12 4.77 15.39
C VAL A 190 8.42 3.48 14.63
N PRO A 191 7.54 3.00 13.72
CA PRO A 191 7.78 1.79 12.93
C PRO A 191 8.92 1.89 11.90
N SER A 192 9.68 2.98 11.90
CA SER A 192 10.74 3.27 10.94
C SER A 192 12.12 3.15 11.56
N GLY A 193 13.05 2.52 10.86
CA GLY A 193 14.49 2.53 11.17
C GLY A 193 15.22 3.74 10.55
N GLY A 194 14.60 4.43 9.60
CA GLY A 194 15.18 5.55 8.87
C GLY A 194 14.75 6.92 9.39
N ILE A 195 15.58 7.92 9.15
CA ILE A 195 15.28 9.33 9.43
C ILE A 195 15.00 10.01 8.09
N GLN A 196 13.78 10.51 7.93
CA GLN A 196 13.44 11.32 6.76
C GLN A 196 14.16 12.68 6.80
N PRO A 197 14.51 13.25 5.63
CA PRO A 197 14.98 14.63 5.56
C PRO A 197 13.99 15.61 6.22
N PRO A 198 14.46 16.67 6.89
CA PRO A 198 13.59 17.61 7.60
C PRO A 198 12.50 18.26 6.73
N ASP A 199 12.77 18.48 5.45
CA ASP A 199 11.80 19.01 4.49
C ASP A 199 10.70 18.00 4.17
N GLU A 200 11.00 16.71 4.10
CA GLU A 200 10.00 15.66 3.91
C GLU A 200 9.13 15.48 5.17
N ILE A 201 9.74 15.57 6.36
CA ILE A 201 8.99 15.57 7.62
C ILE A 201 8.02 16.76 7.67
N ALA A 202 8.48 17.95 7.30
CA ALA A 202 7.64 19.15 7.28
C ALA A 202 6.46 19.02 6.30
N ARG A 203 6.66 18.38 5.13
CA ARG A 203 5.60 18.09 4.16
C ARG A 203 4.58 17.12 4.74
N LEU A 204 5.04 16.04 5.32
CA LEU A 204 4.20 15.01 5.93
C LEU A 204 3.34 15.59 7.06
N LEU A 205 3.95 16.37 7.95
CA LEU A 205 3.23 17.05 9.04
C LEU A 205 2.18 18.02 8.50
N LYS A 206 2.48 18.75 7.42
CA LYS A 206 1.51 19.60 6.76
C LYS A 206 0.32 18.81 6.17
N ASP A 207 0.58 17.67 5.56
CA ASP A 207 -0.49 16.81 5.04
C ASP A 207 -1.40 16.31 6.17
N TRP A 208 -0.88 16.15 7.39
CA TRP A 208 -1.62 15.72 8.58
C TRP A 208 -2.37 16.85 9.31
N GLU A 209 -2.26 18.10 8.86
CA GLU A 209 -3.09 19.21 9.37
C GLU A 209 -4.56 19.08 8.95
N ASP A 210 -4.84 18.42 7.82
CA ASP A 210 -6.19 18.17 7.32
C ASP A 210 -6.86 17.05 8.14
N ARG A 211 -7.77 17.42 9.04
CA ARG A 211 -8.50 16.48 9.92
C ARG A 211 -9.39 15.51 9.15
N ASP A 212 -10.00 15.98 8.06
CA ASP A 212 -10.81 15.11 7.19
C ASP A 212 -9.93 14.02 6.55
N ALA A 213 -8.70 14.35 6.16
CA ALA A 213 -7.74 13.36 5.69
C ALA A 213 -7.30 12.40 6.80
N CYS A 214 -7.12 12.89 8.03
CA CYS A 214 -6.77 12.04 9.17
C CYS A 214 -7.84 10.97 9.44
N HIS A 215 -9.12 11.37 9.50
CA HIS A 215 -10.23 10.42 9.65
C HIS A 215 -10.35 9.46 8.45
N ALA A 216 -10.19 9.98 7.24
CA ALA A 216 -10.24 9.18 6.03
C ALA A 216 -9.14 8.12 5.98
N MET A 217 -7.92 8.45 6.38
CA MET A 217 -6.80 7.49 6.50
C MET A 217 -7.13 6.36 7.49
N ILE A 218 -7.73 6.68 8.63
CA ILE A 218 -8.14 5.68 9.63
C ILE A 218 -9.30 4.81 9.12
N ASN A 219 -10.17 5.34 8.26
CA ASN A 219 -11.25 4.57 7.66
C ASN A 219 -10.76 3.42 6.74
N TRP A 220 -9.53 3.43 6.26
CA TRP A 220 -8.93 2.27 5.59
C TRP A 220 -8.85 1.05 6.52
N TYR A 221 -8.52 1.28 7.79
CA TYR A 221 -8.50 0.23 8.80
C TYR A 221 -9.91 -0.21 9.19
N ARG A 222 -10.86 0.73 9.33
CA ARG A 222 -12.25 0.46 9.68
C ARG A 222 -13.02 -0.25 8.56
N GLY A 223 -12.72 0.06 7.29
CA GLY A 223 -13.28 -0.59 6.11
C GLY A 223 -12.66 -1.95 5.78
N SER A 224 -11.53 -2.30 6.41
CA SER A 224 -10.83 -3.56 6.17
C SER A 224 -11.54 -4.75 6.82
N PRO A 225 -11.70 -5.88 6.10
CA PRO A 225 -12.30 -7.09 6.65
C PRO A 225 -11.36 -7.92 7.54
N ALA A 226 -10.07 -7.54 7.67
CA ALA A 226 -9.10 -8.30 8.46
C ALA A 226 -9.57 -8.45 9.92
N VAL A 227 -9.54 -9.66 10.44
CA VAL A 227 -9.89 -9.96 11.84
C VAL A 227 -8.61 -9.95 12.66
N VAL A 228 -8.53 -9.03 13.63
CA VAL A 228 -7.41 -8.91 14.57
C VAL A 228 -7.88 -9.38 15.94
N PRO A 229 -7.55 -10.63 16.35
CA PRO A 229 -7.91 -11.10 17.69
C PRO A 229 -7.14 -10.36 18.78
N ALA A 230 -7.75 -10.23 19.96
CA ALA A 230 -7.04 -9.77 21.15
C ALA A 230 -5.90 -10.73 21.52
N MET A 231 -4.90 -10.25 22.26
CA MET A 231 -3.71 -11.06 22.59
C MET A 231 -4.03 -12.29 23.45
N ASP A 232 -5.07 -12.24 24.26
CA ASP A 232 -5.55 -13.33 25.12
C ASP A 232 -6.54 -14.27 24.41
N ALA A 233 -6.96 -13.96 23.18
CA ALA A 233 -7.84 -14.83 22.41
C ALA A 233 -7.10 -16.12 21.99
N PRO A 234 -7.76 -17.28 21.98
CA PRO A 234 -7.15 -18.54 21.58
C PRO A 234 -6.63 -18.46 20.14
N TYR A 235 -5.52 -19.17 19.87
CA TYR A 235 -5.07 -19.39 18.51
C TYR A 235 -6.00 -20.38 17.81
N ALA A 236 -6.30 -20.13 16.55
CA ALA A 236 -7.20 -20.96 15.77
C ALA A 236 -6.67 -21.10 14.34
N GLU A 237 -6.84 -22.30 13.77
CA GLU A 237 -6.59 -22.46 12.33
C GLU A 237 -7.56 -21.56 11.54
N PRO A 238 -7.05 -20.79 10.57
CA PRO A 238 -7.91 -19.98 9.72
C PRO A 238 -8.87 -20.87 8.92
N PRO A 239 -10.09 -20.42 8.67
CA PRO A 239 -10.94 -21.08 7.69
C PRO A 239 -10.19 -21.13 6.35
N ALA A 240 -10.36 -22.22 5.59
CA ALA A 240 -9.79 -22.34 4.26
C ALA A 240 -10.27 -21.13 3.41
N MET A 241 -9.37 -20.23 3.12
CA MET A 241 -9.66 -19.08 2.24
C MET A 241 -9.27 -19.45 0.82
N PRO A 242 -10.22 -19.64 -0.09
CA PRO A 242 -9.93 -19.97 -1.48
C PRO A 242 -9.43 -18.73 -2.21
N PHE A 243 -8.19 -18.33 -1.95
CA PHE A 243 -7.55 -17.34 -2.80
C PHE A 243 -7.06 -18.01 -4.09
N PRO A 244 -7.38 -17.47 -5.25
CA PRO A 244 -6.77 -17.93 -6.50
C PRO A 244 -5.27 -17.66 -6.46
N LYS A 245 -4.50 -18.48 -7.17
CA LYS A 245 -3.07 -18.21 -7.33
C LYS A 245 -2.86 -16.97 -8.19
N LEU A 246 -1.92 -16.14 -7.78
CA LEU A 246 -1.42 -15.06 -8.62
C LEU A 246 -0.33 -15.62 -9.54
N THR A 247 -0.60 -15.65 -10.84
CA THR A 247 0.26 -16.33 -11.83
C THR A 247 1.14 -15.39 -12.63
N ILE A 248 0.91 -14.08 -12.59
CA ILE A 248 1.78 -13.09 -13.22
C ILE A 248 3.13 -12.99 -12.49
N PRO A 249 4.21 -12.60 -13.18
CA PRO A 249 5.48 -12.31 -12.53
C PRO A 249 5.29 -11.31 -11.38
N THR A 250 5.82 -11.64 -10.21
CA THR A 250 5.64 -10.84 -9.01
C THR A 250 6.96 -10.69 -8.26
N LEU A 251 7.34 -9.45 -7.97
CA LEU A 251 8.47 -9.12 -7.09
C LEU A 251 7.94 -8.72 -5.72
N VAL A 252 8.42 -9.39 -4.67
CA VAL A 252 8.18 -8.99 -3.28
C VAL A 252 9.48 -8.44 -2.70
N ILE A 253 9.48 -7.18 -2.28
CA ILE A 253 10.60 -6.53 -1.62
C ILE A 253 10.27 -6.45 -0.13
N TRP A 254 11.14 -6.97 0.72
CA TRP A 254 10.86 -7.07 2.15
C TRP A 254 12.03 -6.57 2.99
N ALA A 255 11.78 -5.50 3.75
CA ALA A 255 12.67 -5.01 4.78
C ALA A 255 12.59 -5.92 6.02
N LEU A 256 13.76 -6.37 6.51
CA LEU A 256 13.81 -7.41 7.53
C LEU A 256 13.56 -6.90 8.96
N ASP A 257 13.73 -5.59 9.19
CA ASP A 257 13.54 -4.97 10.51
C ASP A 257 12.17 -4.27 10.64
N ASP A 258 11.22 -4.63 9.78
CA ASP A 258 9.85 -4.14 9.87
C ASP A 258 9.17 -4.67 11.13
N VAL A 259 8.86 -3.77 12.06
CA VAL A 259 8.22 -4.12 13.35
C VAL A 259 6.71 -4.30 13.25
N ALA A 260 6.07 -3.76 12.21
CA ALA A 260 4.64 -3.90 11.96
C ALA A 260 4.32 -5.18 11.16
N LEU A 261 5.20 -5.50 10.21
CA LEU A 261 5.04 -6.61 9.29
C LEU A 261 6.32 -7.47 9.27
N PRO A 262 6.53 -8.31 10.29
CA PRO A 262 7.73 -9.13 10.40
C PRO A 262 7.87 -10.13 9.26
N PRO A 263 9.10 -10.64 8.97
CA PRO A 263 9.40 -11.50 7.82
C PRO A 263 8.62 -12.81 7.74
N CYS A 264 7.98 -13.27 8.83
CA CYS A 264 7.09 -14.45 8.79
C CYS A 264 5.91 -14.28 7.79
N ASN A 265 5.61 -13.05 7.36
CA ASN A 265 4.65 -12.78 6.31
C ASN A 265 5.06 -13.29 4.91
N LEU A 266 6.30 -13.73 4.74
CA LEU A 266 6.78 -14.37 3.53
C LEU A 266 6.55 -15.90 3.53
N ASP A 267 6.23 -16.49 4.68
CA ASP A 267 6.07 -17.93 4.83
C ASP A 267 4.87 -18.46 4.04
N GLY A 268 5.15 -19.32 3.06
CA GLY A 268 4.14 -19.91 2.17
C GLY A 268 3.71 -19.02 1.00
N ILE A 269 4.39 -17.90 0.73
CA ILE A 269 4.04 -17.00 -0.39
C ILE A 269 4.14 -17.72 -1.74
N ALA A 270 5.10 -18.62 -1.94
CA ALA A 270 5.29 -19.37 -3.18
C ALA A 270 4.13 -20.32 -3.52
N ASP A 271 3.37 -20.76 -2.51
CA ASP A 271 2.18 -21.59 -2.71
C ASP A 271 1.03 -20.78 -3.34
N LEU A 272 0.97 -19.48 -3.07
CA LEU A 272 -0.03 -18.56 -3.55
C LEU A 272 0.42 -17.79 -4.81
N VAL A 273 1.73 -17.58 -4.95
CA VAL A 273 2.35 -16.82 -6.02
C VAL A 273 3.51 -17.63 -6.63
N PRO A 274 3.23 -18.60 -7.52
CA PRO A 274 4.26 -19.51 -8.07
C PRO A 274 5.42 -18.78 -8.78
N ASN A 275 5.17 -17.61 -9.36
CA ASN A 275 6.16 -16.81 -10.09
C ASN A 275 6.72 -15.67 -9.24
N VAL A 276 6.84 -15.87 -7.92
CA VAL A 276 7.37 -14.85 -7.01
C VAL A 276 8.90 -14.83 -7.04
N ARG A 277 9.47 -13.62 -7.10
CA ARG A 277 10.85 -13.31 -6.72
C ARG A 277 10.82 -12.53 -5.42
N ILE A 278 11.69 -12.85 -4.46
CA ILE A 278 11.76 -12.17 -3.18
C ILE A 278 13.10 -11.47 -3.06
N LYS A 279 13.06 -10.17 -2.78
CA LYS A 279 14.22 -9.37 -2.43
C LYS A 279 14.18 -9.02 -0.95
N HIS A 280 15.06 -9.59 -0.15
CA HIS A 280 15.26 -9.17 1.23
C HIS A 280 16.13 -7.93 1.30
N VAL A 281 15.76 -6.97 2.15
CA VAL A 281 16.50 -5.74 2.44
C VAL A 281 16.84 -5.74 3.93
N PRO A 282 18.07 -6.10 4.30
CA PRO A 282 18.52 -6.06 5.69
C PRO A 282 18.70 -4.62 6.18
N ASP A 283 18.77 -4.45 7.50
CA ASP A 283 19.03 -3.15 8.16
C ASP A 283 18.07 -2.05 7.71
N CYS A 284 16.81 -2.40 7.45
CA CYS A 284 15.79 -1.51 6.90
C CYS A 284 14.44 -1.77 7.57
N GLY A 285 13.74 -0.70 7.91
CA GLY A 285 12.41 -0.72 8.54
C GLY A 285 11.27 -0.74 7.54
N HIS A 286 10.07 -0.39 8.03
CA HIS A 286 8.83 -0.52 7.29
C HIS A 286 8.80 0.28 5.97
N PHE A 287 9.35 1.49 5.94
CA PHE A 287 9.23 2.40 4.80
C PHE A 287 10.33 2.17 3.75
N VAL A 288 10.52 0.92 3.35
CA VAL A 288 11.58 0.48 2.45
C VAL A 288 11.74 1.31 1.16
N PRO A 289 10.67 1.89 0.55
CA PRO A 289 10.84 2.68 -0.68
C PRO A 289 11.76 3.90 -0.53
N TRP A 290 11.80 4.49 0.67
CA TRP A 290 12.66 5.65 0.92
C TRP A 290 13.74 5.41 1.99
N GLU A 291 13.64 4.36 2.80
CA GLU A 291 14.72 3.96 3.71
C GLU A 291 15.89 3.31 2.95
N ALA A 292 15.59 2.53 1.92
CA ALA A 292 16.59 1.83 1.10
C ALA A 292 16.31 2.01 -0.42
N PRO A 293 16.24 3.27 -0.93
CA PRO A 293 15.78 3.53 -2.30
C PRO A 293 16.63 2.87 -3.37
N ASP A 294 17.95 2.79 -3.19
CA ASP A 294 18.85 2.18 -4.15
C ASP A 294 18.62 0.66 -4.26
N ALA A 295 18.36 -0.02 -3.14
CA ALA A 295 18.05 -1.44 -3.13
C ALA A 295 16.70 -1.72 -3.80
N VAL A 296 15.71 -0.86 -3.57
CA VAL A 296 14.39 -0.96 -4.22
C VAL A 296 14.50 -0.70 -5.72
N ASN A 297 15.18 0.38 -6.13
CA ASN A 297 15.37 0.71 -7.55
C ASN A 297 16.10 -0.43 -8.28
N ALA A 298 17.20 -0.95 -7.74
CA ALA A 298 17.97 -2.02 -8.36
C ALA A 298 17.14 -3.33 -8.49
N ALA A 299 16.36 -3.67 -7.47
CA ALA A 299 15.50 -4.86 -7.52
C ALA A 299 14.37 -4.71 -8.55
N MET A 300 13.79 -3.52 -8.68
CA MET A 300 12.78 -3.22 -9.68
C MET A 300 13.37 -3.15 -11.10
N ASP A 301 14.57 -2.57 -11.28
CA ASP A 301 15.25 -2.56 -12.57
C ASP A 301 15.47 -3.99 -13.08
N ASP A 302 16.08 -4.86 -12.26
CA ASP A 302 16.30 -6.27 -12.62
C ASP A 302 15.00 -7.00 -12.96
N PHE A 303 13.94 -6.73 -12.21
CA PHE A 303 12.63 -7.38 -12.42
C PHE A 303 11.90 -6.88 -13.66
N LEU A 304 11.96 -5.59 -13.97
CA LEU A 304 11.26 -4.96 -15.09
C LEU A 304 11.96 -5.18 -16.44
N GLU A 305 13.28 -5.45 -16.42
CA GLU A 305 14.08 -5.74 -17.62
C GLU A 305 14.02 -7.23 -18.05
N THR A 306 13.49 -8.09 -17.20
CA THR A 306 13.35 -9.53 -17.52
C THR A 306 12.08 -9.76 -18.36
N ASP A 307 12.21 -10.41 -19.52
CA ASP A 307 11.10 -10.83 -20.39
C ASP A 307 10.15 -11.85 -19.72
#